data_726a14fe38dd8711938807c69a8f9c12
#
_entry.id   726a14fe38dd8711938807c69a8f9c12
#
_cell.length_a   1.000
_cell.length_b   1.000
_cell.length_c   1.000
_cell.angle_alpha   90.00
_cell.angle_beta   90.00
_cell.angle_gamma   90.00
#
_symmetry.space_group_name_H-M   'P 1'
#
loop_
_entity.id
_entity.type
_entity.pdbx_description
1 polymer ?
#
loop_
_entity_poly.entity_id
_entity_poly.type
_entity_poly.pdbx_seq_one_letter_code
_entity_poly.pdbx_strand_id
1 'polypeptide(L)'
;MKTKLLYVFSMLCMLSLFVACSDDDKVEPIGTGFDGVYKGTLDVDLDGTKVGENLPQKVYVTKVGENAIKMELKNFSFGTMALGDISVDKCNAEMQGENACKFDGEQKLTLPIVGECDVVMNGTIVSDKLEMVIDVKATQSGAAITVKVDFSGTKLAADQSSEAKITAFTFDSDLVVTQPVIDGTNISFVVADTITNEELAVLVPTITVSDKATITPASGVAQDFTKPVVYTVTSEDGIVTTKYTVTAELSGTYDFETWVPGVEGQKPEMTFYEVAGGWSSSNTGAQLLKAMSFTDRYVVTETDDAHSGKSAARIETVYSKGANFFGMLVPTVTTGTLFQGKFITDPKNTLNSTKFGIPYSKKPVTLKGFYKYTPGEEFYRCESPATCDKAVVDPGSVDQCAINAVLYEVNSFEDDSEYLTGMNVKTSDKIVAIASLPDGTAKANWTSFEIPFTYVQEYDAAKKYRFAIMCSSSSDGDNFNGAPGSTLIVDDFEVVFE
;
A
#
# COMPACT_ATOMS: atom_id res chain seq x y z
N MET A 1 10.59 -20.35 -31.59
CA MET A 1 10.79 -20.89 -30.24
C MET A 1 9.64 -21.79 -29.73
N LYS A 2 8.53 -21.92 -30.44
CA LYS A 2 7.39 -22.83 -30.07
C LYS A 2 7.59 -24.31 -30.35
N THR A 3 8.64 -24.70 -31.09
CA THR A 3 8.86 -26.06 -31.54
C THR A 3 9.76 -26.90 -30.62
N LYS A 4 10.46 -26.29 -29.64
CA LYS A 4 11.32 -27.04 -28.71
C LYS A 4 10.61 -27.53 -27.45
N LEU A 5 9.47 -26.90 -27.08
CA LEU A 5 8.65 -27.30 -25.94
C LEU A 5 7.83 -28.59 -26.25
N LEU A 6 7.46 -28.78 -27.50
CA LEU A 6 6.68 -29.93 -27.95
C LEU A 6 7.46 -31.26 -27.91
N TYR A 7 8.80 -31.20 -28.03
CA TYR A 7 9.64 -32.39 -28.00
C TYR A 7 9.89 -32.94 -26.59
N VAL A 8 9.87 -32.12 -25.57
CA VAL A 8 10.00 -32.56 -24.17
C VAL A 8 8.73 -33.24 -23.68
N PHE A 9 7.57 -32.81 -24.15
CA PHE A 9 6.27 -33.41 -23.81
C PHE A 9 6.05 -34.73 -24.55
N SER A 10 6.57 -34.88 -25.78
CA SER A 10 6.45 -36.12 -26.56
C SER A 10 7.41 -37.22 -26.10
N MET A 11 8.51 -36.88 -25.43
CA MET A 11 9.46 -37.86 -24.92
C MET A 11 9.03 -38.48 -23.58
N LEU A 12 8.16 -37.76 -22.81
CA LEU A 12 7.61 -38.29 -21.57
C LEU A 12 6.40 -39.22 -21.77
N CYS A 13 5.73 -39.17 -22.94
CA CYS A 13 4.60 -40.05 -23.28
C CYS A 13 5.00 -41.39 -23.92
N MET A 14 6.28 -41.64 -24.23
CA MET A 14 6.71 -42.89 -24.88
C MET A 14 7.36 -43.95 -23.96
N LEU A 15 7.32 -43.75 -22.64
CA LEU A 15 7.85 -44.70 -21.66
C LEU A 15 6.80 -45.53 -20.92
N SER A 16 5.54 -45.55 -21.40
CA SER A 16 4.46 -46.30 -20.75
C SER A 16 3.91 -47.42 -21.63
N LEU A 17 4.76 -48.29 -22.13
CA LEU A 17 4.34 -49.63 -22.65
C LEU A 17 5.46 -50.62 -22.38
N PHE A 18 5.41 -51.25 -21.23
CA PHE A 18 5.82 -52.64 -20.90
C PHE A 18 5.92 -52.75 -19.38
N VAL A 19 4.86 -53.16 -18.70
CA VAL A 19 4.95 -54.17 -17.63
C VAL A 19 3.57 -54.84 -17.49
N ALA A 20 3.61 -56.14 -17.67
CA ALA A 20 2.48 -57.01 -17.39
C ALA A 20 2.29 -57.17 -15.89
N CYS A 21 1.03 -57.34 -15.50
CA CYS A 21 0.51 -57.72 -14.20
C CYS A 21 1.43 -58.45 -13.24
N SER A 22 1.61 -57.94 -12.04
CA SER A 22 1.51 -58.71 -10.79
C SER A 22 0.97 -57.82 -9.69
N ASP A 23 -0.06 -58.31 -8.98
CA ASP A 23 -0.66 -57.68 -7.81
C ASP A 23 0.37 -57.44 -6.72
N ASP A 24 0.49 -56.18 -6.35
CA ASP A 24 0.72 -55.58 -5.05
C ASP A 24 1.08 -54.11 -5.29
N ASP A 25 0.06 -53.24 -5.37
CA ASP A 25 0.23 -51.79 -5.36
C ASP A 25 0.71 -51.36 -3.96
N LYS A 26 1.95 -51.65 -3.63
CA LYS A 26 2.68 -50.97 -2.56
C LYS A 26 3.13 -49.64 -3.10
N VAL A 27 2.33 -48.58 -2.85
CA VAL A 27 2.76 -47.21 -3.07
C VAL A 27 4.01 -47.01 -2.21
N GLU A 28 5.15 -46.81 -2.84
CA GLU A 28 6.41 -46.58 -2.12
C GLU A 28 6.30 -45.26 -1.32
N PRO A 29 6.69 -45.30 -0.02
CA PRO A 29 6.67 -44.08 0.81
C PRO A 29 7.53 -42.97 0.18
N ILE A 30 7.02 -41.72 0.19
CA ILE A 30 7.81 -40.62 -0.30
C ILE A 30 9.08 -40.45 0.55
N GLY A 31 10.20 -40.24 -0.12
CA GLY A 31 11.49 -39.99 0.53
C GLY A 31 11.48 -38.69 1.38
N THR A 32 12.42 -38.53 2.28
CA THR A 32 12.57 -37.32 3.13
C THR A 32 13.21 -36.16 2.39
N GLY A 33 13.55 -36.28 1.11
CA GLY A 33 14.25 -35.26 0.35
C GLY A 33 13.38 -34.12 -0.19
N PHE A 34 12.05 -34.27 -0.17
CA PHE A 34 11.12 -33.31 -0.78
C PHE A 34 10.64 -32.21 0.18
N ASP A 35 10.77 -32.42 1.50
CA ASP A 35 10.41 -31.40 2.49
C ASP A 35 11.35 -30.19 2.40
N GLY A 36 10.83 -28.99 2.63
CA GLY A 36 11.63 -27.78 2.68
C GLY A 36 10.93 -26.59 2.08
N VAL A 37 11.68 -25.54 1.87
CA VAL A 37 11.19 -24.28 1.31
C VAL A 37 11.67 -24.15 -0.13
N TYR A 38 10.73 -23.91 -1.03
CA TYR A 38 11.01 -23.70 -2.46
C TYR A 38 10.80 -22.22 -2.78
N LYS A 39 11.83 -21.57 -3.31
CA LYS A 39 11.80 -20.19 -3.78
C LYS A 39 11.59 -20.17 -5.28
N GLY A 40 10.65 -19.37 -5.75
CA GLY A 40 10.34 -19.27 -7.18
C GLY A 40 9.45 -18.09 -7.51
N THR A 41 8.75 -18.24 -8.61
CA THR A 41 7.80 -17.22 -9.10
C THR A 41 6.44 -17.82 -9.39
N LEU A 42 5.41 -16.97 -9.24
CA LEU A 42 4.03 -17.24 -9.60
C LEU A 42 3.63 -16.45 -10.85
N ASP A 43 2.87 -17.11 -11.72
CA ASP A 43 2.03 -16.46 -12.72
C ASP A 43 0.57 -16.61 -12.31
N VAL A 44 -0.22 -15.57 -12.41
CA VAL A 44 -1.62 -15.53 -11.94
C VAL A 44 -2.54 -15.15 -13.08
N ASP A 45 -3.52 -16.01 -13.37
CA ASP A 45 -4.61 -15.77 -14.31
C ASP A 45 -5.95 -15.66 -13.56
N LEU A 46 -6.71 -14.63 -13.85
CA LEU A 46 -8.07 -14.40 -13.35
C LEU A 46 -9.05 -14.52 -14.52
N ASP A 47 -9.96 -15.50 -14.46
CA ASP A 47 -10.95 -15.80 -15.52
C ASP A 47 -10.34 -15.84 -16.93
N GLY A 48 -9.12 -16.43 -17.04
CA GLY A 48 -8.37 -16.57 -18.30
C GLY A 48 -7.60 -15.31 -18.72
N THR A 49 -7.57 -14.27 -17.89
CA THR A 49 -6.77 -13.07 -18.14
C THR A 49 -5.55 -13.06 -17.22
N LYS A 50 -4.35 -12.96 -17.78
CA LYS A 50 -3.11 -12.86 -16.98
C LYS A 50 -3.07 -11.53 -16.24
N VAL A 51 -3.08 -11.59 -14.90
CA VAL A 51 -3.11 -10.43 -14.01
C VAL A 51 -1.82 -10.26 -13.21
N GLY A 52 -0.96 -11.31 -13.14
CA GLY A 52 0.35 -11.26 -12.50
C GLY A 52 1.36 -12.15 -13.23
N GLU A 53 2.61 -11.75 -13.29
CA GLU A 53 3.68 -12.49 -13.97
C GLU A 53 4.98 -12.36 -13.18
N ASN A 54 5.67 -13.51 -13.01
CA ASN A 54 6.96 -13.60 -12.31
C ASN A 54 6.94 -13.03 -10.90
N LEU A 55 5.81 -13.19 -10.16
CA LEU A 55 5.68 -12.71 -8.78
C LEU A 55 6.53 -13.58 -7.84
N PRO A 56 7.53 -13.04 -7.13
CA PRO A 56 8.37 -13.81 -6.23
C PRO A 56 7.56 -14.43 -5.08
N GLN A 57 7.76 -15.73 -4.82
CA GLN A 57 7.04 -16.42 -3.75
C GLN A 57 7.87 -17.59 -3.18
N LYS A 58 7.63 -17.89 -1.89
CA LYS A 58 8.04 -19.14 -1.24
C LYS A 58 6.87 -20.12 -1.15
N VAL A 59 7.17 -21.40 -1.36
CA VAL A 59 6.27 -22.50 -1.08
C VAL A 59 6.91 -23.40 -0.04
N TYR A 60 6.19 -23.68 1.05
CA TYR A 60 6.61 -24.56 2.12
C TYR A 60 6.02 -25.94 1.89
N VAL A 61 6.87 -26.94 1.79
CA VAL A 61 6.50 -28.34 1.62
C VAL A 61 6.87 -29.09 2.89
N THR A 62 5.88 -29.71 3.53
CA THR A 62 6.08 -30.48 4.76
C THR A 62 5.50 -31.87 4.60
N LYS A 63 6.28 -32.91 4.90
CA LYS A 63 5.79 -34.29 4.92
C LYS A 63 4.83 -34.47 6.11
N VAL A 64 3.60 -34.91 5.84
CA VAL A 64 2.56 -35.12 6.87
C VAL A 64 2.10 -36.58 6.97
N GLY A 65 2.63 -37.47 6.15
CA GLY A 65 2.32 -38.88 6.13
C GLY A 65 3.28 -39.69 5.25
N GLU A 66 3.12 -41.00 5.14
CA GLU A 66 3.96 -41.85 4.30
C GLU A 66 3.87 -41.42 2.83
N ASN A 67 2.65 -41.09 2.37
CA ASN A 67 2.37 -40.69 0.99
C ASN A 67 1.56 -39.36 0.97
N ALA A 68 1.91 -38.46 1.86
CA ALA A 68 1.20 -37.17 1.96
C ALA A 68 2.15 -36.04 2.32
N ILE A 69 1.95 -34.91 1.65
CA ILE A 69 2.64 -33.64 1.93
C ILE A 69 1.61 -32.53 2.18
N LYS A 70 1.97 -31.56 3.01
CA LYS A 70 1.30 -30.29 3.16
C LYS A 70 2.01 -29.25 2.31
N MET A 71 1.24 -28.39 1.63
CA MET A 71 1.73 -27.31 0.81
C MET A 71 1.20 -25.97 1.37
N GLU A 72 2.08 -25.01 1.58
CA GLU A 72 1.71 -23.68 2.12
C GLU A 72 2.37 -22.54 1.35
N LEU A 73 1.58 -21.55 1.00
CA LEU A 73 2.05 -20.22 0.61
C LEU A 73 1.72 -19.28 1.76
N LYS A 74 2.73 -18.74 2.43
CA LYS A 74 2.55 -17.87 3.60
C LYS A 74 2.52 -16.40 3.17
N ASN A 75 1.67 -15.62 3.84
CA ASN A 75 1.53 -14.17 3.63
C ASN A 75 1.33 -13.79 2.15
N PHE A 76 0.57 -14.61 1.42
CA PHE A 76 0.35 -14.36 0.00
C PHE A 76 -0.43 -13.07 -0.19
N SER A 77 0.08 -12.20 -1.05
CA SER A 77 -0.56 -10.97 -1.46
C SER A 77 -0.54 -10.82 -2.97
N PHE A 78 -1.58 -10.22 -3.51
CA PHE A 78 -1.68 -9.89 -4.92
C PHE A 78 -1.87 -8.37 -5.08
N GLY A 79 -0.85 -7.69 -5.59
CA GLY A 79 -0.78 -6.24 -5.55
C GLY A 79 -0.84 -5.72 -4.11
N THR A 80 -1.81 -4.87 -3.80
CA THR A 80 -2.06 -4.34 -2.45
C THR A 80 -3.03 -5.21 -1.62
N MET A 81 -3.55 -6.31 -2.19
CA MET A 81 -4.51 -7.19 -1.52
C MET A 81 -3.78 -8.31 -0.79
N ALA A 82 -3.80 -8.27 0.54
CA ALA A 82 -3.32 -9.38 1.36
C ALA A 82 -4.37 -10.51 1.38
N LEU A 83 -4.04 -11.67 0.84
CA LEU A 83 -4.89 -12.85 0.83
C LEU A 83 -4.58 -13.81 2.00
N GLY A 84 -3.47 -13.57 2.71
CA GLY A 84 -3.04 -14.37 3.85
C GLY A 84 -2.41 -15.70 3.44
N ASP A 85 -2.53 -16.70 4.30
CA ASP A 85 -1.94 -18.01 4.07
C ASP A 85 -2.88 -18.88 3.23
N ILE A 86 -2.34 -19.44 2.16
CA ILE A 86 -3.03 -20.45 1.34
C ILE A 86 -2.36 -21.79 1.64
N SER A 87 -3.12 -22.76 2.19
CA SER A 87 -2.58 -24.08 2.48
C SER A 87 -3.51 -25.19 1.98
N VAL A 88 -2.89 -26.29 1.53
CA VAL A 88 -3.53 -27.57 1.36
C VAL A 88 -2.85 -28.53 2.34
N ASP A 89 -3.56 -28.88 3.42
CA ASP A 89 -2.98 -29.58 4.57
C ASP A 89 -2.61 -31.04 4.24
N LYS A 90 -3.21 -31.59 3.18
CA LYS A 90 -2.93 -32.96 2.73
C LYS A 90 -3.06 -33.07 1.22
N CYS A 91 -1.93 -33.09 0.55
CA CYS A 91 -1.81 -33.52 -0.85
C CYS A 91 -1.35 -34.98 -0.88
N ASN A 92 -2.00 -35.81 -1.68
CA ASN A 92 -1.50 -37.17 -1.95
C ASN A 92 -0.21 -37.04 -2.76
N ALA A 93 0.78 -37.83 -2.43
CA ALA A 93 2.08 -37.78 -3.06
C ALA A 93 2.55 -39.18 -3.49
N GLU A 94 2.97 -39.28 -4.74
CA GLU A 94 3.40 -40.54 -5.37
C GLU A 94 4.81 -40.39 -5.93
N MET A 95 5.68 -41.34 -5.62
CA MET A 95 7.03 -41.41 -6.20
C MET A 95 6.95 -41.74 -7.70
N GLN A 96 7.71 -40.98 -8.48
CA GLN A 96 7.88 -41.14 -9.90
C GLN A 96 9.36 -41.52 -10.22
N GLY A 97 9.91 -42.51 -9.47
CA GLY A 97 11.31 -42.87 -9.45
C GLY A 97 12.04 -42.31 -8.21
N GLU A 98 13.38 -42.41 -8.17
CA GLU A 98 14.16 -42.13 -6.95
C GLU A 98 14.13 -40.65 -6.52
N ASN A 99 14.03 -39.71 -7.47
CA ASN A 99 14.16 -38.25 -7.20
C ASN A 99 13.01 -37.43 -7.75
N ALA A 100 11.85 -38.05 -8.02
CA ALA A 100 10.67 -37.34 -8.49
C ALA A 100 9.43 -37.75 -7.72
N CYS A 101 8.60 -36.78 -7.38
CA CYS A 101 7.35 -36.97 -6.71
C CYS A 101 6.25 -36.15 -7.43
N LYS A 102 5.13 -36.80 -7.73
CA LYS A 102 3.91 -36.13 -8.19
C LYS A 102 2.97 -36.00 -7.01
N PHE A 103 2.25 -34.87 -6.95
CA PHE A 103 1.28 -34.65 -5.89
C PHE A 103 0.00 -34.00 -6.42
N ASP A 104 -1.09 -34.25 -5.73
CA ASP A 104 -2.38 -33.60 -5.91
C ASP A 104 -3.11 -33.46 -4.56
N GLY A 105 -3.89 -32.42 -4.42
CA GLY A 105 -4.68 -32.17 -3.20
C GLY A 105 -5.77 -31.13 -3.43
N GLU A 106 -6.78 -31.17 -2.57
CA GLU A 106 -7.89 -30.23 -2.58
C GLU A 106 -8.24 -29.79 -1.17
N GLN A 107 -8.66 -28.54 -1.01
CA GLN A 107 -9.11 -28.01 0.27
C GLN A 107 -10.07 -26.85 0.09
N LYS A 108 -11.06 -26.76 0.99
CA LYS A 108 -11.90 -25.57 1.13
C LYS A 108 -11.22 -24.58 2.07
N LEU A 109 -11.09 -23.35 1.63
CA LEU A 109 -10.48 -22.26 2.39
C LEU A 109 -11.46 -21.09 2.49
N THR A 110 -11.28 -20.27 3.53
CA THR A 110 -11.93 -18.97 3.64
C THR A 110 -10.84 -17.89 3.58
N LEU A 111 -10.75 -17.22 2.44
CA LEU A 111 -9.75 -16.16 2.23
C LEU A 111 -10.34 -14.77 2.56
N PRO A 112 -9.56 -13.83 3.10
CA PRO A 112 -10.07 -12.57 3.65
C PRO A 112 -10.93 -11.74 2.71
N ILE A 113 -10.60 -11.68 1.42
CA ILE A 113 -11.30 -10.83 0.44
C ILE A 113 -12.22 -11.66 -0.47
N VAL A 114 -11.82 -12.89 -0.75
CA VAL A 114 -12.50 -13.78 -1.70
C VAL A 114 -13.67 -14.54 -1.04
N GLY A 115 -13.59 -14.77 0.29
CA GLY A 115 -14.54 -15.58 1.03
C GLY A 115 -14.26 -17.07 0.90
N GLU A 116 -15.31 -17.90 0.92
CA GLU A 116 -15.18 -19.36 0.76
C GLU A 116 -14.77 -19.72 -0.67
N CYS A 117 -13.75 -20.54 -0.81
CA CYS A 117 -13.24 -21.01 -2.10
C CYS A 117 -12.83 -22.49 -2.04
N ASP A 118 -12.96 -23.15 -3.17
CA ASP A 118 -12.39 -24.47 -3.42
C ASP A 118 -11.01 -24.32 -4.04
N VAL A 119 -9.98 -24.86 -3.39
CA VAL A 119 -8.60 -24.86 -3.86
C VAL A 119 -8.23 -26.27 -4.29
N VAL A 120 -7.78 -26.41 -5.52
CA VAL A 120 -7.21 -27.66 -6.07
C VAL A 120 -5.76 -27.39 -6.43
N MET A 121 -4.86 -28.22 -5.95
CA MET A 121 -3.43 -28.07 -6.15
C MET A 121 -2.85 -29.38 -6.73
N ASN A 122 -2.04 -29.26 -7.77
CA ASN A 122 -1.34 -30.39 -8.34
C ASN A 122 0.04 -29.99 -8.87
N GLY A 123 0.98 -30.91 -8.88
CA GLY A 123 2.33 -30.60 -9.35
C GLY A 123 3.31 -31.74 -9.24
N THR A 124 4.58 -31.40 -9.47
CA THR A 124 5.69 -32.30 -9.38
C THR A 124 6.87 -31.67 -8.67
N ILE A 125 7.58 -32.48 -7.91
CA ILE A 125 8.90 -32.12 -7.38
C ILE A 125 9.89 -33.07 -8.03
N VAL A 126 10.87 -32.53 -8.73
CA VAL A 126 11.95 -33.33 -9.40
C VAL A 126 13.29 -32.81 -8.87
N SER A 127 13.96 -33.62 -8.09
CA SER A 127 15.16 -33.22 -7.33
C SER A 127 14.85 -31.99 -6.47
N ASP A 128 15.46 -30.84 -6.74
CA ASP A 128 15.25 -29.60 -6.03
C ASP A 128 14.27 -28.65 -6.73
N LYS A 129 13.58 -29.05 -7.79
CA LYS A 129 12.67 -28.20 -8.55
C LYS A 129 11.22 -28.58 -8.28
N LEU A 130 10.41 -27.58 -7.86
CA LEU A 130 8.97 -27.69 -7.68
C LEU A 130 8.26 -26.94 -8.83
N GLU A 131 7.35 -27.65 -9.49
CA GLU A 131 6.40 -27.07 -10.44
C GLU A 131 4.99 -27.44 -9.98
N MET A 132 4.09 -26.45 -9.85
CA MET A 132 2.71 -26.72 -9.45
C MET A 132 1.73 -25.74 -10.06
N VAL A 133 0.50 -26.19 -10.13
CA VAL A 133 -0.68 -25.41 -10.52
C VAL A 133 -1.65 -25.41 -9.35
N ILE A 134 -2.21 -24.25 -9.07
CA ILE A 134 -3.26 -24.05 -8.07
C ILE A 134 -4.47 -23.47 -8.80
N ASP A 135 -5.57 -24.18 -8.78
CA ASP A 135 -6.87 -23.73 -9.27
C ASP A 135 -7.74 -23.34 -8.07
N VAL A 136 -8.16 -22.10 -8.03
CA VAL A 136 -9.06 -21.54 -6.99
C VAL A 136 -10.39 -21.21 -7.62
N LYS A 137 -11.48 -21.75 -7.07
CA LYS A 137 -12.84 -21.44 -7.47
C LYS A 137 -13.58 -20.83 -6.31
N ALA A 138 -14.13 -19.63 -6.52
CA ALA A 138 -14.93 -18.92 -5.54
C ALA A 138 -16.24 -18.46 -6.15
N THR A 139 -17.23 -18.18 -5.30
CA THR A 139 -18.47 -17.55 -5.71
C THR A 139 -18.63 -16.25 -4.93
N GLN A 140 -18.57 -15.13 -5.63
CA GLN A 140 -18.72 -13.82 -5.01
C GLN A 140 -19.96 -13.13 -5.60
N SER A 141 -20.91 -12.75 -4.75
CA SER A 141 -22.18 -12.11 -5.16
C SER A 141 -22.96 -12.86 -6.26
N GLY A 142 -22.85 -14.21 -6.28
CA GLY A 142 -23.53 -15.08 -7.26
C GLY A 142 -22.78 -15.26 -8.58
N ALA A 143 -21.64 -14.62 -8.78
CA ALA A 143 -20.75 -14.85 -9.94
C ALA A 143 -19.63 -15.82 -9.56
N ALA A 144 -19.34 -16.78 -10.45
CA ALA A 144 -18.20 -17.67 -10.30
C ALA A 144 -16.91 -16.90 -10.69
N ILE A 145 -15.88 -17.01 -9.88
CA ILE A 145 -14.54 -16.48 -10.14
C ILE A 145 -13.59 -17.66 -10.17
N THR A 146 -12.73 -17.69 -11.18
CA THR A 146 -11.67 -18.70 -11.29
C THR A 146 -10.31 -18.02 -11.29
N VAL A 147 -9.43 -18.47 -10.39
CA VAL A 147 -8.03 -18.02 -10.37
C VAL A 147 -7.14 -19.24 -10.61
N LYS A 148 -6.26 -19.14 -11.59
CA LYS A 148 -5.22 -20.12 -11.83
C LYS A 148 -3.87 -19.53 -11.49
N VAL A 149 -3.09 -20.26 -10.69
CA VAL A 149 -1.74 -19.87 -10.31
C VAL A 149 -0.76 -20.96 -10.75
N ASP A 150 0.21 -20.59 -11.56
CA ASP A 150 1.31 -21.47 -11.98
C ASP A 150 2.57 -21.07 -11.18
N PHE A 151 3.17 -22.02 -10.43
CA PHE A 151 4.41 -21.81 -9.68
C PHE A 151 5.55 -22.63 -10.25
N SER A 152 6.73 -22.03 -10.35
CA SER A 152 7.99 -22.72 -10.63
C SER A 152 9.08 -22.22 -9.69
N GLY A 153 9.73 -23.12 -8.96
CA GLY A 153 10.75 -22.76 -7.97
C GLY A 153 11.76 -23.84 -7.70
N THR A 154 12.83 -23.48 -6.97
CA THR A 154 13.90 -24.37 -6.54
C THR A 154 14.01 -24.41 -5.03
N LYS A 155 14.38 -25.57 -4.48
CA LYS A 155 14.56 -25.80 -3.06
C LYS A 155 15.69 -24.95 -2.50
N LEU A 156 15.44 -24.28 -1.39
CA LEU A 156 16.46 -23.57 -0.63
C LEU A 156 17.27 -24.57 0.21
N ALA A 157 18.58 -24.31 0.37
CA ALA A 157 19.44 -25.11 1.22
C ALA A 157 19.06 -24.98 2.71
N ALA A 158 18.50 -23.82 3.11
CA ALA A 158 17.93 -23.53 4.42
C ALA A 158 16.79 -22.53 4.26
N ASP A 159 15.89 -22.47 5.23
CA ASP A 159 14.86 -21.41 5.23
C ASP A 159 15.53 -20.08 5.56
N GLN A 160 15.51 -19.16 4.58
CA GLN A 160 16.04 -17.82 4.69
C GLN A 160 14.89 -16.85 4.98
N SER A 161 15.17 -15.78 5.71
CA SER A 161 14.17 -14.78 6.08
C SER A 161 13.69 -13.98 4.87
N SER A 162 12.38 -13.78 4.76
CA SER A 162 11.75 -12.83 3.83
C SER A 162 11.56 -11.43 4.46
N GLU A 163 12.08 -11.17 5.66
CA GLU A 163 12.01 -9.83 6.24
C GLU A 163 12.93 -8.85 5.55
N ALA A 164 12.36 -7.72 5.11
CA ALA A 164 13.06 -6.63 4.46
C ALA A 164 12.67 -5.30 5.10
N LYS A 165 13.09 -5.08 6.36
CA LYS A 165 12.73 -3.89 7.15
C LYS A 165 13.96 -3.09 7.56
N ILE A 166 13.81 -1.75 7.60
CA ILE A 166 14.68 -0.88 8.40
C ILE A 166 14.18 -0.95 9.83
N THR A 167 15.03 -1.38 10.76
CA THR A 167 14.71 -1.52 12.20
C THR A 167 15.22 -0.35 13.03
N ALA A 168 16.24 0.36 12.54
CA ALA A 168 16.71 1.61 13.12
C ALA A 168 17.34 2.50 12.05
N PHE A 169 17.11 3.80 12.17
CA PHE A 169 17.70 4.84 11.33
C PHE A 169 18.09 6.02 12.22
N THR A 170 19.35 6.38 12.28
CA THR A 170 19.85 7.43 13.20
C THR A 170 20.94 8.27 12.53
N PHE A 171 21.11 9.48 13.05
CA PHE A 171 22.24 10.35 12.71
C PHE A 171 23.05 10.68 13.98
N ASP A 172 24.37 10.72 13.85
CA ASP A 172 25.29 11.26 14.84
C ASP A 172 25.70 12.67 14.38
N SER A 173 24.77 13.63 14.50
CA SER A 173 24.98 15.02 14.05
C SER A 173 24.09 15.96 14.87
N ASP A 174 24.70 17.01 15.42
CA ASP A 174 24.00 18.08 16.15
C ASP A 174 23.05 18.91 15.24
N LEU A 175 23.18 18.79 13.92
CA LEU A 175 22.29 19.41 12.94
C LEU A 175 20.93 18.68 12.84
N VAL A 176 20.84 17.45 13.35
CA VAL A 176 19.59 16.69 13.42
C VAL A 176 18.95 16.90 14.79
N VAL A 177 17.98 17.78 14.86
CA VAL A 177 17.31 18.16 16.13
C VAL A 177 16.25 17.16 16.58
N THR A 178 15.63 16.44 15.63
CA THR A 178 14.76 15.31 15.92
C THR A 178 15.23 14.10 15.13
N GLN A 179 15.57 13.03 15.85
CA GLN A 179 16.05 11.79 15.23
C GLN A 179 14.95 11.16 14.34
N PRO A 180 15.35 10.41 13.30
CA PRO A 180 14.43 9.79 12.38
C PRO A 180 13.37 8.93 13.05
N VAL A 181 12.13 9.11 12.61
CA VAL A 181 10.98 8.30 12.99
C VAL A 181 10.58 7.44 11.79
N ILE A 182 10.48 6.14 12.02
CA ILE A 182 10.05 5.17 11.01
C ILE A 182 8.53 5.03 11.12
N ASP A 183 7.80 5.44 10.08
CA ASP A 183 6.36 5.24 9.94
C ASP A 183 6.05 4.46 8.66
N GLY A 184 5.88 3.15 8.80
CA GLY A 184 5.74 2.25 7.66
C GLY A 184 7.00 2.28 6.78
N THR A 185 6.87 2.76 5.56
CA THR A 185 7.97 2.93 4.59
C THR A 185 8.47 4.38 4.48
N ASN A 186 7.90 5.30 5.24
CA ASN A 186 8.36 6.68 5.31
C ASN A 186 9.19 6.88 6.57
N ILE A 187 10.30 7.60 6.42
CA ILE A 187 11.19 7.99 7.52
C ILE A 187 11.38 9.48 7.41
N SER A 188 11.01 10.22 8.45
CA SER A 188 11.26 11.66 8.51
C SER A 188 12.11 12.02 9.72
N PHE A 189 12.89 13.07 9.58
CA PHE A 189 13.70 13.64 10.66
C PHE A 189 13.74 15.15 10.52
N VAL A 190 13.88 15.85 11.64
CA VAL A 190 13.91 17.32 11.65
C VAL A 190 15.35 17.81 11.80
N VAL A 191 15.74 18.70 10.94
CA VAL A 191 17.05 19.36 10.98
C VAL A 191 16.94 20.78 11.55
N ALA A 192 18.06 21.30 12.06
CA ALA A 192 18.15 22.66 12.56
C ALA A 192 17.85 23.67 11.44
N ASP A 193 17.12 24.74 11.75
CA ASP A 193 16.81 25.80 10.77
C ASP A 193 18.06 26.51 10.20
N THR A 194 19.21 26.30 10.84
CA THR A 194 20.52 26.86 10.44
C THR A 194 21.28 25.95 9.49
N ILE A 195 20.78 24.75 9.17
CA ILE A 195 21.47 23.81 8.27
C ILE A 195 21.55 24.39 6.86
N THR A 196 22.73 24.31 6.25
CA THR A 196 22.92 24.68 4.84
C THR A 196 22.59 23.51 3.91
N ASN A 197 22.30 23.82 2.64
CA ASN A 197 22.10 22.77 1.64
C ASN A 197 23.37 21.90 1.44
N GLU A 198 24.55 22.48 1.61
CA GLU A 198 25.82 21.78 1.52
C GLU A 198 25.99 20.76 2.66
N GLU A 199 25.57 21.10 3.88
CA GLU A 199 25.59 20.21 5.03
C GLU A 199 24.53 19.12 4.90
N LEU A 200 23.33 19.48 4.43
CA LEU A 200 22.23 18.55 4.21
C LEU A 200 22.56 17.51 3.12
N ALA A 201 23.34 17.92 2.09
CA ALA A 201 23.76 17.06 0.99
C ALA A 201 24.80 15.99 1.38
N VAL A 202 25.36 16.04 2.59
CA VAL A 202 26.43 15.12 3.04
C VAL A 202 26.15 14.44 4.38
N LEU A 203 24.90 14.45 4.85
CA LEU A 203 24.54 13.76 6.09
C LEU A 203 24.76 12.25 5.98
N VAL A 204 25.30 11.65 7.05
CA VAL A 204 25.67 10.23 7.12
C VAL A 204 24.74 9.50 8.08
N PRO A 205 23.81 8.67 7.60
CA PRO A 205 22.94 7.89 8.45
C PRO A 205 23.59 6.58 8.92
N THR A 206 23.26 6.17 10.14
CA THR A 206 23.51 4.81 10.63
C THR A 206 22.19 4.04 10.56
N ILE A 207 22.18 2.93 9.77
CA ILE A 207 20.97 2.19 9.45
C ILE A 207 21.14 0.73 9.89
N THR A 208 20.16 0.21 10.59
CA THR A 208 20.04 -1.22 10.91
C THR A 208 18.85 -1.80 10.17
N VAL A 209 19.03 -2.96 9.58
CA VAL A 209 17.97 -3.69 8.85
C VAL A 209 17.69 -5.04 9.49
N SER A 210 16.65 -5.74 9.05
CA SER A 210 16.35 -7.13 9.42
C SER A 210 17.59 -8.03 9.26
N ASP A 211 17.67 -9.07 10.08
CA ASP A 211 18.85 -9.96 10.11
C ASP A 211 19.16 -10.49 8.70
N LYS A 212 20.44 -10.36 8.30
CA LYS A 212 20.98 -10.74 6.98
C LYS A 212 20.32 -10.09 5.75
N ALA A 213 19.38 -9.17 5.94
CA ALA A 213 18.90 -8.33 4.85
C ALA A 213 20.01 -7.38 4.38
N THR A 214 19.90 -6.91 3.15
CA THR A 214 20.84 -5.93 2.57
C THR A 214 20.12 -4.62 2.29
N ILE A 215 20.87 -3.51 2.30
CA ILE A 215 20.31 -2.17 2.04
C ILE A 215 21.15 -1.41 1.02
N THR A 216 20.49 -0.67 0.16
CA THR A 216 21.10 0.23 -0.81
C THR A 216 20.33 1.57 -0.83
N PRO A 217 20.98 2.74 -0.66
CA PRO A 217 22.39 2.95 -0.31
C PRO A 217 22.81 2.29 1.01
N ALA A 218 24.12 2.03 1.18
CA ALA A 218 24.61 1.35 2.39
C ALA A 218 24.58 2.27 3.61
N SER A 219 24.45 1.68 4.81
CA SER A 219 24.63 2.39 6.08
C SER A 219 26.02 3.00 6.18
N GLY A 220 26.12 4.19 6.77
CA GLY A 220 27.39 4.92 6.95
C GLY A 220 27.91 5.63 5.70
N VAL A 221 27.10 5.72 4.63
CA VAL A 221 27.46 6.45 3.40
C VAL A 221 26.70 7.76 3.35
N ALA A 222 27.39 8.87 3.11
CA ALA A 222 26.79 10.20 2.97
C ALA A 222 25.73 10.22 1.86
N GLN A 223 24.61 10.87 2.13
CA GLN A 223 23.50 11.03 1.19
C GLN A 223 23.05 12.48 1.12
N ASP A 224 22.47 12.83 -0.02
CA ASP A 224 21.92 14.14 -0.30
C ASP A 224 20.46 14.22 0.14
N PHE A 225 20.24 14.73 1.37
CA PHE A 225 18.91 14.93 1.94
C PHE A 225 18.30 16.31 1.63
N THR A 226 18.87 17.08 0.70
CA THR A 226 18.17 18.25 0.12
C THR A 226 16.93 17.83 -0.68
N LYS A 227 16.78 16.54 -0.92
CA LYS A 227 15.64 15.86 -1.55
C LYS A 227 15.41 14.53 -0.86
N PRO A 228 14.24 13.92 -1.01
CA PRO A 228 13.96 12.59 -0.47
C PRO A 228 14.97 11.55 -0.98
N VAL A 229 15.50 10.74 -0.07
CA VAL A 229 16.43 9.65 -0.37
C VAL A 229 15.69 8.33 -0.26
N VAL A 230 15.75 7.51 -1.31
CA VAL A 230 15.12 6.20 -1.31
C VAL A 230 16.13 5.12 -0.95
N TYR A 231 15.85 4.38 0.11
CA TYR A 231 16.59 3.20 0.53
C TYR A 231 15.82 1.94 0.15
N THR A 232 16.51 1.00 -0.48
CA THR A 232 15.96 -0.30 -0.87
C THR A 232 16.52 -1.38 0.05
N VAL A 233 15.66 -2.03 0.83
CA VAL A 233 16.02 -3.18 1.66
C VAL A 233 15.60 -4.45 0.94
N THR A 234 16.52 -5.39 0.80
CA THR A 234 16.26 -6.71 0.20
C THR A 234 16.44 -7.78 1.28
N SER A 235 15.45 -8.65 1.44
CA SER A 235 15.47 -9.77 2.39
C SER A 235 16.62 -10.74 2.12
N GLU A 236 17.00 -11.54 3.14
CA GLU A 236 18.04 -12.57 3.02
C GLU A 236 17.78 -13.52 1.84
N ASP A 237 16.52 -13.91 1.63
CA ASP A 237 16.12 -14.78 0.52
C ASP A 237 16.02 -14.07 -0.84
N GLY A 238 16.09 -12.73 -0.84
CA GLY A 238 15.96 -11.90 -2.04
C GLY A 238 14.58 -11.93 -2.70
N ILE A 239 13.52 -12.39 -1.99
CA ILE A 239 12.13 -12.41 -2.49
C ILE A 239 11.45 -11.08 -2.25
N VAL A 240 11.61 -10.52 -1.05
CA VAL A 240 10.98 -9.28 -0.66
C VAL A 240 11.97 -8.14 -0.79
N THR A 241 11.51 -7.08 -1.42
CA THR A 241 12.22 -5.81 -1.51
C THR A 241 11.30 -4.72 -1.01
N THR A 242 11.74 -3.99 0.01
CA THR A 242 10.99 -2.87 0.59
C THR A 242 11.75 -1.58 0.34
N LYS A 243 11.07 -0.56 -0.13
CA LYS A 243 11.65 0.77 -0.32
C LYS A 243 11.18 1.72 0.75
N TYR A 244 12.11 2.46 1.31
CA TYR A 244 11.89 3.47 2.32
C TYR A 244 12.24 4.83 1.75
N THR A 245 11.36 5.80 1.88
CA THR A 245 11.62 7.20 1.53
C THR A 245 12.01 7.94 2.80
N VAL A 246 13.20 8.55 2.79
CA VAL A 246 13.74 9.30 3.92
C VAL A 246 13.78 10.78 3.57
N THR A 247 13.12 11.61 4.39
CA THR A 247 12.97 13.05 4.16
C THR A 247 13.49 13.84 5.36
N ALA A 248 14.32 14.84 5.08
CA ALA A 248 14.67 15.87 6.05
C ALA A 248 13.55 16.92 6.07
N GLU A 249 13.06 17.26 7.24
CA GLU A 249 12.09 18.33 7.45
C GLU A 249 12.82 19.54 8.04
N LEU A 250 12.76 20.65 7.36
CA LEU A 250 13.01 21.96 7.96
C LEU A 250 11.81 22.27 8.85
N SER A 251 12.02 22.80 10.02
CA SER A 251 11.03 22.89 11.09
C SER A 251 9.69 23.54 10.66
N GLY A 252 8.75 22.68 10.21
CA GLY A 252 7.35 23.06 10.02
C GLY A 252 6.97 23.72 8.70
N THR A 253 7.83 23.73 7.67
CA THR A 253 7.50 24.28 6.34
C THR A 253 7.22 23.19 5.32
N TYR A 254 6.25 23.41 4.43
CA TYR A 254 5.84 22.48 3.36
C TYR A 254 5.64 23.27 2.08
N ASP A 255 6.59 23.15 1.15
CA ASP A 255 6.69 23.93 -0.08
C ASP A 255 6.07 23.25 -1.32
N PHE A 256 5.63 22.00 -1.20
CA PHE A 256 5.04 21.21 -2.29
C PHE A 256 5.85 21.10 -3.58
N GLU A 257 7.18 21.31 -3.49
CA GLU A 257 8.10 21.30 -4.63
C GLU A 257 8.59 19.91 -5.03
N THR A 258 8.46 18.91 -4.14
CA THR A 258 9.00 17.58 -4.38
C THR A 258 7.90 16.54 -4.47
N TRP A 259 7.82 15.88 -5.65
CA TRP A 259 6.85 14.84 -5.95
C TRP A 259 7.53 13.52 -6.25
N VAL A 260 7.00 12.43 -5.71
CA VAL A 260 7.55 11.07 -5.86
C VAL A 260 6.47 10.13 -6.41
N PRO A 261 6.82 9.07 -7.16
CA PRO A 261 5.84 8.08 -7.60
C PRO A 261 5.10 7.46 -6.41
N GLY A 262 3.77 7.49 -6.43
CA GLY A 262 2.95 6.96 -5.33
C GLY A 262 3.04 5.44 -5.19
N VAL A 263 3.24 4.71 -6.30
CA VAL A 263 3.49 3.26 -6.31
C VAL A 263 4.53 2.95 -7.37
N GLU A 264 5.51 2.11 -7.04
CA GLU A 264 6.54 1.71 -7.98
C GLU A 264 6.14 0.53 -8.87
N GLY A 265 6.75 0.45 -10.06
CA GLY A 265 6.58 -0.66 -11.00
C GLY A 265 5.22 -0.69 -11.71
N GLN A 266 4.43 0.36 -11.60
CA GLN A 266 3.16 0.46 -12.32
C GLN A 266 3.37 0.82 -13.79
N LYS A 267 2.36 0.47 -14.61
CA LYS A 267 2.32 0.90 -16.00
C LYS A 267 2.28 2.43 -16.08
N PRO A 268 2.99 3.06 -17.04
CA PRO A 268 3.06 4.52 -17.13
C PRO A 268 1.69 5.23 -17.08
N GLU A 269 0.67 4.66 -17.71
CA GLU A 269 -0.69 5.20 -17.76
C GLU A 269 -1.44 5.12 -16.42
N MET A 270 -0.92 4.35 -15.45
CA MET A 270 -1.48 4.17 -14.11
C MET A 270 -0.61 4.80 -13.02
N THR A 271 0.48 5.45 -13.40
CA THR A 271 1.36 6.12 -12.43
C THR A 271 0.72 7.41 -11.95
N PHE A 272 0.79 7.65 -10.65
CA PHE A 272 0.48 8.93 -10.01
C PHE A 272 1.65 9.33 -9.11
N TYR A 273 1.64 10.59 -8.71
CA TYR A 273 2.67 11.14 -7.85
C TYR A 273 2.06 11.61 -6.54
N GLU A 274 2.85 11.53 -5.47
CA GLU A 274 2.52 12.03 -4.13
C GLU A 274 3.53 13.11 -3.73
N VAL A 275 3.10 14.04 -2.90
CA VAL A 275 4.01 15.00 -2.28
C VAL A 275 4.94 14.24 -1.32
N ALA A 276 6.24 14.49 -1.40
CA ALA A 276 7.22 13.89 -0.49
C ALA A 276 7.03 14.39 0.96
N GLY A 277 7.67 13.73 1.94
CA GLY A 277 7.70 14.23 3.32
C GLY A 277 6.48 13.83 4.17
N GLY A 278 6.02 12.59 4.05
CA GLY A 278 4.94 12.05 4.90
C GLY A 278 3.53 12.42 4.44
N TRP A 279 3.39 12.97 3.23
CA TRP A 279 2.11 13.22 2.60
C TRP A 279 1.61 11.99 1.86
N SER A 280 0.31 11.84 1.84
CA SER A 280 -0.44 10.85 1.05
C SER A 280 -1.69 11.49 0.49
N SER A 281 -2.26 10.86 -0.52
CA SER A 281 -3.50 11.33 -1.11
C SER A 281 -4.52 10.22 -1.31
N SER A 282 -5.72 10.60 -1.69
CA SER A 282 -6.75 9.65 -2.14
C SER A 282 -6.50 9.10 -3.56
N ASN A 283 -5.33 9.35 -4.17
CA ASN A 283 -4.97 8.86 -5.50
C ASN A 283 -4.93 7.33 -5.60
N THR A 284 -4.51 6.62 -4.54
CA THR A 284 -4.56 5.15 -4.52
C THR A 284 -5.99 4.64 -4.71
N GLY A 285 -6.98 5.30 -4.10
CA GLY A 285 -8.40 5.01 -4.34
C GLY A 285 -8.85 5.39 -5.75
N ALA A 286 -8.46 6.58 -6.23
CA ALA A 286 -8.75 7.03 -7.59
C ALA A 286 -8.13 6.12 -8.66
N GLN A 287 -6.95 5.53 -8.41
CA GLN A 287 -6.33 4.56 -9.30
C GLN A 287 -7.20 3.31 -9.50
N LEU A 288 -7.81 2.80 -8.42
CA LEU A 288 -8.76 1.69 -8.53
C LEU A 288 -9.96 2.08 -9.38
N LEU A 289 -10.53 3.27 -9.15
CA LEU A 289 -11.64 3.78 -9.96
C LEU A 289 -11.25 4.00 -11.43
N LYS A 290 -10.03 4.47 -11.69
CA LYS A 290 -9.47 4.64 -13.04
C LYS A 290 -9.30 3.30 -13.75
N ALA A 291 -8.78 2.29 -13.06
CA ALA A 291 -8.63 0.93 -13.60
C ALA A 291 -9.99 0.31 -14.00
N MET A 292 -11.06 0.65 -13.28
CA MET A 292 -12.43 0.22 -13.57
C MET A 292 -13.21 1.17 -14.51
N SER A 293 -12.57 2.21 -15.05
CA SER A 293 -13.18 3.22 -15.93
C SER A 293 -14.32 4.05 -15.31
N PHE A 294 -14.31 4.20 -13.98
CA PHE A 294 -15.21 5.09 -13.26
C PHE A 294 -14.74 6.55 -13.28
N THR A 295 -13.45 6.79 -13.39
CA THR A 295 -12.85 8.10 -13.63
C THR A 295 -11.70 7.98 -14.65
N ASP A 296 -11.29 9.09 -15.25
CA ASP A 296 -10.16 9.16 -16.20
C ASP A 296 -8.93 9.89 -15.59
N ARG A 297 -9.06 10.46 -14.40
CA ARG A 297 -8.02 11.29 -13.79
C ARG A 297 -7.78 10.97 -12.31
N TYR A 298 -6.64 11.43 -11.82
CA TYR A 298 -6.30 11.45 -10.40
C TYR A 298 -6.85 12.69 -9.72
N VAL A 299 -7.05 12.60 -8.42
CA VAL A 299 -7.70 13.64 -7.62
C VAL A 299 -6.70 14.57 -6.93
N VAL A 300 -5.43 14.20 -6.89
CA VAL A 300 -4.33 15.05 -6.43
C VAL A 300 -3.22 14.99 -7.47
N THR A 301 -2.75 16.16 -7.90
CA THR A 301 -1.72 16.30 -8.93
C THR A 301 -0.83 17.50 -8.65
N GLU A 302 0.40 17.43 -9.12
CA GLU A 302 1.27 18.59 -9.24
C GLU A 302 0.70 19.63 -10.22
N THR A 303 0.92 20.90 -9.94
CA THR A 303 0.55 22.01 -10.83
C THR A 303 1.65 23.07 -10.82
N ASP A 304 1.86 23.74 -11.96
CA ASP A 304 2.75 24.90 -12.12
C ASP A 304 2.08 26.23 -11.71
N ASP A 305 0.79 26.21 -11.35
CA ASP A 305 0.13 27.36 -10.72
C ASP A 305 0.54 27.41 -9.24
N ALA A 306 1.78 27.80 -8.97
CA ALA A 306 2.39 27.88 -7.65
C ALA A 306 2.30 29.32 -7.06
N HIS A 307 2.28 29.43 -5.73
CA HIS A 307 2.42 30.71 -5.03
C HIS A 307 3.89 31.13 -5.00
N SER A 308 4.78 30.19 -4.69
CA SER A 308 6.21 30.36 -4.82
C SER A 308 6.85 29.14 -5.50
N GLY A 309 8.15 29.20 -5.79
CA GLY A 309 8.85 28.06 -6.40
C GLY A 309 8.36 27.69 -7.81
N LYS A 310 8.14 26.42 -8.06
CA LYS A 310 7.79 25.86 -9.38
C LYS A 310 6.52 25.04 -9.38
N SER A 311 6.13 24.47 -8.25
CA SER A 311 4.98 23.59 -8.15
C SER A 311 4.17 23.80 -6.88
N ALA A 312 2.91 23.44 -6.96
CA ALA A 312 1.95 23.44 -5.87
C ALA A 312 1.10 22.17 -5.93
N ALA A 313 0.33 21.90 -4.89
CA ALA A 313 -0.56 20.75 -4.87
C ALA A 313 -1.98 21.15 -5.32
N ARG A 314 -2.46 20.52 -6.41
CA ARG A 314 -3.82 20.66 -6.93
C ARG A 314 -4.66 19.48 -6.51
N ILE A 315 -5.78 19.74 -5.86
CA ILE A 315 -6.69 18.78 -5.26
C ILE A 315 -8.07 18.98 -5.90
N GLU A 316 -8.64 17.94 -6.51
CA GLU A 316 -9.87 18.06 -7.31
C GLU A 316 -10.92 17.03 -6.91
N THR A 317 -12.18 17.44 -6.88
CA THR A 317 -13.34 16.55 -6.80
C THR A 317 -13.72 16.08 -8.21
N VAL A 318 -13.85 14.78 -8.41
CA VAL A 318 -14.14 14.18 -9.72
C VAL A 318 -15.48 13.45 -9.72
N TYR A 319 -16.12 13.39 -10.90
CA TYR A 319 -17.29 12.55 -11.11
C TYR A 319 -16.86 11.09 -11.30
N SER A 320 -17.38 10.19 -10.48
CA SER A 320 -17.04 8.76 -10.48
C SER A 320 -18.25 7.85 -10.77
N LYS A 321 -19.29 8.43 -11.39
CA LYS A 321 -20.46 7.77 -12.01
C LYS A 321 -21.44 7.07 -11.05
N GLY A 322 -21.04 6.75 -9.84
CA GLY A 322 -21.86 5.99 -8.89
C GLY A 322 -22.15 4.56 -9.34
N ALA A 323 -21.79 3.57 -8.55
CA ALA A 323 -22.11 2.18 -8.82
C ALA A 323 -22.06 1.35 -7.54
N ASN A 324 -22.80 0.24 -7.55
CA ASN A 324 -22.62 -0.82 -6.56
C ASN A 324 -22.05 -2.03 -7.30
N PHE A 325 -20.79 -2.34 -7.05
CA PHE A 325 -20.04 -3.38 -7.75
C PHE A 325 -19.62 -4.46 -6.74
N PHE A 326 -20.29 -5.60 -6.76
CA PHE A 326 -20.02 -6.73 -5.85
C PHE A 326 -19.99 -6.35 -4.35
N GLY A 327 -20.87 -5.45 -3.93
CA GLY A 327 -20.93 -4.98 -2.54
C GLY A 327 -19.92 -3.87 -2.21
N MET A 328 -19.05 -3.49 -3.14
CA MET A 328 -18.23 -2.29 -3.05
C MET A 328 -19.02 -1.11 -3.64
N LEU A 329 -19.19 -0.07 -2.83
CA LEU A 329 -19.82 1.16 -3.26
C LEU A 329 -18.79 2.06 -3.95
N VAL A 330 -19.04 2.38 -5.22
CA VAL A 330 -18.35 3.44 -5.93
C VAL A 330 -19.19 4.71 -5.78
N PRO A 331 -18.68 5.77 -5.15
CA PRO A 331 -19.46 7.00 -4.96
C PRO A 331 -19.73 7.70 -6.30
N THR A 332 -20.80 8.49 -6.37
CA THR A 332 -21.11 9.32 -7.54
C THR A 332 -20.05 10.40 -7.77
N VAL A 333 -19.53 10.96 -6.67
CA VAL A 333 -18.42 11.91 -6.66
C VAL A 333 -17.32 11.42 -5.74
N THR A 334 -16.07 11.60 -6.16
CA THR A 334 -14.88 11.28 -5.38
C THR A 334 -14.12 12.55 -5.10
N THR A 335 -14.04 12.90 -3.83
CA THR A 335 -13.35 14.09 -3.36
C THR A 335 -11.84 13.85 -3.32
N GLY A 336 -11.08 14.80 -3.84
CA GLY A 336 -9.64 14.85 -3.65
C GLY A 336 -9.29 15.18 -2.21
N THR A 337 -8.37 14.41 -1.65
CA THR A 337 -7.84 14.66 -0.31
C THR A 337 -6.34 14.46 -0.33
N LEU A 338 -5.60 15.49 0.12
CA LEU A 338 -4.17 15.46 0.38
C LEU A 338 -3.97 15.61 1.89
N PHE A 339 -3.18 14.74 2.49
CA PHE A 339 -3.03 14.74 3.95
C PHE A 339 -1.69 14.15 4.39
N GLN A 340 -1.25 14.52 5.58
CA GLN A 340 -0.13 13.86 6.23
C GLN A 340 -0.59 12.54 6.85
N GLY A 341 0.14 11.45 6.54
CA GLY A 341 -0.19 10.09 6.97
C GLY A 341 -0.02 9.06 5.86
N LYS A 342 -0.87 8.04 5.84
CA LYS A 342 -0.82 6.97 4.82
C LYS A 342 -2.22 6.60 4.32
N PHE A 343 -2.30 6.13 3.07
CA PHE A 343 -3.53 5.61 2.49
C PHE A 343 -3.44 4.09 2.39
N ILE A 344 -4.35 3.39 3.08
CA ILE A 344 -4.45 1.92 3.05
C ILE A 344 -5.86 1.57 2.60
N THR A 345 -5.99 1.05 1.39
CA THR A 345 -7.30 0.75 0.79
C THR A 345 -8.12 -0.20 1.67
N ASP A 346 -9.28 0.27 2.13
CA ASP A 346 -10.33 -0.54 2.74
C ASP A 346 -11.57 -0.50 1.82
N PRO A 347 -11.76 -1.50 0.96
CA PRO A 347 -12.86 -1.49 -0.01
C PRO A 347 -14.24 -1.68 0.62
N LYS A 348 -14.31 -2.14 1.89
CA LYS A 348 -15.57 -2.29 2.63
C LYS A 348 -15.99 -1.00 3.34
N ASN A 349 -15.01 -0.19 3.71
CA ASN A 349 -15.24 1.09 4.38
C ASN A 349 -14.21 2.11 3.91
N THR A 350 -14.51 2.80 2.82
CA THR A 350 -13.59 3.71 2.15
C THR A 350 -13.11 4.85 3.04
N LEU A 351 -13.90 5.31 4.02
CA LEU A 351 -13.50 6.31 5.01
C LEU A 351 -12.42 5.80 5.96
N ASN A 352 -12.27 4.49 6.09
CA ASN A 352 -11.20 3.88 6.88
C ASN A 352 -9.86 3.80 6.10
N SER A 353 -9.86 4.09 4.80
CA SER A 353 -8.64 4.04 3.97
C SER A 353 -7.63 5.13 4.28
N THR A 354 -8.08 6.29 4.75
CA THR A 354 -7.21 7.38 5.20
C THR A 354 -6.72 7.10 6.62
N LYS A 355 -5.40 7.09 6.82
CA LYS A 355 -4.73 6.98 8.11
C LYS A 355 -4.02 8.29 8.37
N PHE A 356 -4.69 9.19 9.08
CA PHE A 356 -4.21 10.55 9.29
C PHE A 356 -3.13 10.61 10.36
N GLY A 357 -2.04 11.31 10.08
CA GLY A 357 -1.02 11.72 11.03
C GLY A 357 0.33 11.05 10.86
N ILE A 358 1.35 11.88 10.97
CA ILE A 358 2.76 11.50 11.11
C ILE A 358 3.17 11.66 12.58
N PRO A 359 4.20 10.96 13.07
CA PRO A 359 4.76 11.20 14.39
C PRO A 359 5.15 12.67 14.58
N TYR A 360 4.83 13.23 15.73
CA TYR A 360 5.06 14.65 15.99
C TYR A 360 5.37 14.91 17.47
N SER A 361 6.36 15.76 17.75
CA SER A 361 6.88 15.99 19.10
C SER A 361 6.80 17.44 19.56
N LYS A 362 6.22 18.34 18.74
CA LYS A 362 6.16 19.77 19.02
C LYS A 362 4.74 20.20 19.39
N LYS A 363 4.60 21.36 20.02
CA LYS A 363 3.32 21.96 20.34
C LYS A 363 2.93 22.98 19.28
N PRO A 364 2.02 22.65 18.32
CA PRO A 364 1.65 23.57 17.24
C PRO A 364 0.82 24.74 17.79
N VAL A 365 1.12 25.94 17.31
CA VAL A 365 0.44 27.20 17.72
C VAL A 365 -0.43 27.73 16.59
N THR A 366 0.11 27.75 15.36
CA THR A 366 -0.57 28.33 14.19
C THR A 366 -0.23 27.54 12.94
N LEU A 367 -1.23 27.28 12.11
CA LEU A 367 -1.06 26.80 10.73
C LEU A 367 -1.23 28.00 9.79
N LYS A 368 -0.24 28.22 8.92
CA LYS A 368 -0.25 29.27 7.89
C LYS A 368 -0.07 28.65 6.51
N GLY A 369 -0.38 29.42 5.47
CA GLY A 369 -0.12 29.02 4.09
C GLY A 369 -0.90 29.83 3.09
N PHE A 370 -0.90 29.35 1.86
CA PHE A 370 -1.62 29.99 0.75
C PHE A 370 -2.51 28.97 0.04
N TYR A 371 -3.64 29.44 -0.47
CA TYR A 371 -4.55 28.60 -1.23
C TYR A 371 -5.32 29.38 -2.29
N LYS A 372 -5.79 28.68 -3.30
CA LYS A 372 -6.83 29.08 -4.25
C LYS A 372 -7.95 28.05 -4.22
N TYR A 373 -9.17 28.47 -4.47
CA TYR A 373 -10.29 27.54 -4.57
C TYR A 373 -11.31 27.97 -5.62
N THR A 374 -11.69 27.03 -6.48
CA THR A 374 -12.77 27.18 -7.46
C THR A 374 -13.78 26.06 -7.23
N PRO A 375 -15.03 26.34 -6.83
CA PRO A 375 -16.07 25.33 -6.71
C PRO A 375 -16.52 24.84 -8.09
N GLY A 376 -16.92 23.57 -8.17
CA GLY A 376 -17.59 23.01 -9.36
C GLY A 376 -18.99 23.55 -9.52
N GLU A 377 -19.57 23.36 -10.71
CA GLU A 377 -20.85 23.96 -11.09
C GLU A 377 -22.07 23.27 -10.45
N GLU A 378 -22.04 21.94 -10.33
CA GLU A 378 -23.16 21.14 -9.82
C GLU A 378 -22.74 20.40 -8.56
N PHE A 379 -23.37 20.71 -7.45
CA PHE A 379 -23.16 20.01 -6.18
C PHE A 379 -24.01 18.74 -6.10
N TYR A 380 -23.38 17.61 -5.82
CA TYR A 380 -24.04 16.32 -5.64
C TYR A 380 -24.14 15.99 -4.14
N ARG A 381 -25.32 15.52 -3.74
CA ARG A 381 -25.59 15.10 -2.36
C ARG A 381 -26.19 13.70 -2.32
N CYS A 382 -25.67 12.85 -1.45
CA CYS A 382 -26.31 11.58 -1.10
C CYS A 382 -27.00 11.67 0.27
N GLU A 383 -27.97 10.79 0.52
CA GLU A 383 -28.69 10.77 1.80
C GLU A 383 -27.80 10.31 2.96
N SER A 384 -26.85 9.44 2.67
CA SER A 384 -25.88 8.90 3.63
C SER A 384 -24.67 8.31 2.89
N PRO A 385 -23.54 8.08 3.55
CA PRO A 385 -22.40 7.36 2.96
C PRO A 385 -22.76 5.98 2.39
N ALA A 386 -23.79 5.30 2.95
CA ALA A 386 -24.25 4.01 2.44
C ALA A 386 -25.02 4.11 1.10
N THR A 387 -25.36 5.31 0.65
CA THR A 387 -26.06 5.59 -0.62
C THR A 387 -25.22 6.51 -1.53
N CYS A 388 -23.92 6.55 -1.33
CA CYS A 388 -23.00 7.44 -2.07
C CYS A 388 -22.96 7.15 -3.58
N ASP A 389 -23.36 5.95 -4.01
CA ASP A 389 -23.52 5.56 -5.41
C ASP A 389 -24.73 6.20 -6.10
N LYS A 390 -25.60 6.88 -5.35
CA LYS A 390 -26.89 7.44 -5.82
C LYS A 390 -27.02 8.92 -5.49
N ALA A 391 -25.92 9.63 -5.31
CA ALA A 391 -26.00 11.08 -5.07
C ALA A 391 -26.69 11.78 -6.25
N VAL A 392 -27.48 12.79 -5.92
CA VAL A 392 -28.24 13.60 -6.86
C VAL A 392 -27.78 15.07 -6.78
N VAL A 393 -28.00 15.81 -7.87
CA VAL A 393 -27.71 17.25 -7.91
C VAL A 393 -28.55 17.98 -6.87
N ASP A 394 -27.91 18.77 -6.01
CA ASP A 394 -28.51 19.70 -5.08
C ASP A 394 -28.27 21.14 -5.56
N PRO A 395 -29.22 21.73 -6.31
CA PRO A 395 -29.00 23.01 -6.99
C PRO A 395 -28.93 24.21 -6.05
N GLY A 396 -29.23 24.02 -4.77
CA GLY A 396 -29.16 25.07 -3.74
C GLY A 396 -27.82 25.15 -3.01
N SER A 397 -26.91 24.19 -3.28
CA SER A 397 -25.63 24.10 -2.59
C SER A 397 -24.46 24.53 -3.49
N VAL A 398 -23.48 25.20 -2.89
CA VAL A 398 -22.19 25.53 -3.51
C VAL A 398 -21.10 24.84 -2.70
N ASP A 399 -20.19 24.18 -3.38
CA ASP A 399 -19.09 23.47 -2.73
C ASP A 399 -18.09 24.41 -2.06
N GLN A 400 -17.43 23.93 -1.03
CA GLN A 400 -16.39 24.63 -0.29
C GLN A 400 -15.22 23.69 -0.05
N CYS A 401 -14.00 24.23 -0.02
CA CYS A 401 -12.84 23.46 0.39
C CYS A 401 -12.71 23.36 1.91
N ALA A 402 -11.84 22.48 2.36
CA ALA A 402 -11.41 22.41 3.75
C ALA A 402 -9.90 22.29 3.84
N ILE A 403 -9.30 23.04 4.77
CA ILE A 403 -7.92 22.89 5.23
C ILE A 403 -7.99 22.77 6.75
N ASN A 404 -7.58 21.63 7.28
CA ASN A 404 -7.62 21.34 8.70
C ASN A 404 -6.27 20.81 9.15
N ALA A 405 -5.96 20.99 10.42
CA ALA A 405 -4.87 20.26 11.07
C ALA A 405 -5.33 19.74 12.42
N VAL A 406 -4.80 18.58 12.80
CA VAL A 406 -5.14 17.93 14.07
C VAL A 406 -3.87 17.39 14.72
N LEU A 407 -3.73 17.65 16.03
CA LEU A 407 -2.79 16.97 16.91
C LEU A 407 -3.58 16.01 17.80
N TYR A 408 -3.17 14.74 17.88
CA TYR A 408 -3.83 13.74 18.70
C TYR A 408 -2.86 12.80 19.39
N GLU A 409 -3.24 12.33 20.58
CA GLU A 409 -2.43 11.44 21.41
C GLU A 409 -2.50 10.00 20.92
N VAL A 410 -1.35 9.29 20.97
CA VAL A 410 -1.24 7.86 20.66
C VAL A 410 -0.37 7.15 21.70
N ASN A 411 -0.60 5.86 21.90
CA ASN A 411 0.25 5.04 22.79
C ASN A 411 1.47 4.49 22.05
N SER A 412 1.31 4.19 20.76
CA SER A 412 2.38 3.64 19.92
C SER A 412 2.30 4.20 18.50
N PHE A 413 3.45 4.41 17.87
CA PHE A 413 3.53 4.73 16.45
C PHE A 413 3.44 3.49 15.55
N GLU A 414 3.66 2.30 16.10
CA GLU A 414 3.68 1.04 15.35
C GLU A 414 2.32 0.36 15.28
N ASP A 415 1.35 0.82 16.08
CA ASP A 415 0.00 0.28 16.09
C ASP A 415 -0.89 1.02 15.09
N ASP A 416 -1.24 0.35 14.00
CA ASP A 416 -2.11 0.90 12.96
C ASP A 416 -3.53 1.22 13.45
N SER A 417 -3.98 0.61 14.56
CA SER A 417 -5.28 0.93 15.17
C SER A 417 -5.31 2.31 15.86
N GLU A 418 -4.14 2.90 16.09
CA GLU A 418 -4.00 4.21 16.71
C GLU A 418 -4.23 5.38 15.73
N TYR A 419 -4.25 5.12 14.41
CA TYR A 419 -4.54 6.18 13.45
C TYR A 419 -5.99 6.69 13.55
N LEU A 420 -6.15 8.00 13.48
CA LEU A 420 -7.45 8.58 13.13
C LEU A 420 -7.70 8.39 11.62
N THR A 421 -8.96 8.21 11.28
CA THR A 421 -9.41 7.93 9.91
C THR A 421 -10.55 8.89 9.53
N GLY A 422 -11.02 8.84 8.30
CA GLY A 422 -12.22 9.59 7.89
C GLY A 422 -13.46 9.32 8.75
N MET A 423 -13.45 8.21 9.49
CA MET A 423 -14.55 7.87 10.41
C MET A 423 -14.56 8.71 11.70
N ASN A 424 -13.40 9.14 12.19
CA ASN A 424 -13.28 9.68 13.55
C ASN A 424 -12.36 10.89 13.71
N VAL A 425 -11.70 11.36 12.66
CA VAL A 425 -10.76 12.49 12.73
C VAL A 425 -11.40 13.81 13.22
N LYS A 426 -12.71 13.93 13.13
CA LYS A 426 -13.47 15.10 13.60
C LYS A 426 -14.03 14.94 15.02
N THR A 427 -14.08 13.70 15.55
CA THR A 427 -14.88 13.39 16.75
C THR A 427 -14.14 12.57 17.80
N SER A 428 -12.92 12.14 17.53
CA SER A 428 -12.15 11.30 18.46
C SER A 428 -11.80 12.04 19.74
N ASP A 429 -11.91 11.34 20.85
CA ASP A 429 -11.46 11.79 22.18
C ASP A 429 -9.94 11.85 22.33
N LYS A 430 -9.18 11.27 21.37
CA LYS A 430 -7.71 11.37 21.32
C LYS A 430 -7.22 12.75 20.87
N ILE A 431 -8.08 13.58 20.28
CA ILE A 431 -7.71 14.89 19.73
C ILE A 431 -7.28 15.83 20.86
N VAL A 432 -6.12 16.46 20.68
CA VAL A 432 -5.54 17.41 21.64
C VAL A 432 -5.65 18.83 21.14
N ALA A 433 -5.40 19.08 19.85
CA ALA A 433 -5.54 20.41 19.26
C ALA A 433 -6.05 20.33 17.81
N ILE A 434 -6.77 21.35 17.40
CA ILE A 434 -7.38 21.47 16.07
C ILE A 434 -7.13 22.87 15.51
N ALA A 435 -6.81 22.95 14.22
CA ALA A 435 -6.88 24.15 13.40
C ALA A 435 -7.78 23.89 12.20
N SER A 436 -8.73 24.78 11.89
CA SER A 436 -9.66 24.61 10.77
C SER A 436 -9.82 25.91 10.02
N LEU A 437 -9.72 25.86 8.68
CA LEU A 437 -9.94 27.01 7.82
C LEU A 437 -11.38 27.53 8.01
N PRO A 438 -11.59 28.79 8.44
CA PRO A 438 -12.92 29.29 8.76
C PRO A 438 -13.78 29.59 7.52
N ASP A 439 -13.15 29.79 6.35
CA ASP A 439 -13.84 30.18 5.12
C ASP A 439 -13.27 29.36 3.93
N GLY A 440 -13.97 28.29 3.54
CA GLY A 440 -13.65 27.45 2.38
C GLY A 440 -14.31 27.89 1.08
N THR A 441 -14.87 29.08 0.99
CA THR A 441 -15.53 29.61 -0.22
C THR A 441 -14.52 29.96 -1.32
N ALA A 442 -15.02 30.24 -2.54
CA ALA A 442 -14.20 30.54 -3.70
C ALA A 442 -13.13 31.62 -3.46
N LYS A 443 -11.91 31.36 -3.90
CA LYS A 443 -10.75 32.24 -3.88
C LYS A 443 -10.04 32.19 -5.24
N ALA A 444 -10.34 33.12 -6.11
CA ALA A 444 -9.78 33.15 -7.47
C ALA A 444 -8.28 33.45 -7.53
N ASN A 445 -7.75 34.12 -6.52
CA ASN A 445 -6.32 34.45 -6.38
C ASN A 445 -5.72 33.78 -5.17
N TRP A 446 -4.40 33.63 -5.17
CA TRP A 446 -3.66 33.17 -3.99
C TRP A 446 -4.06 33.99 -2.76
N THR A 447 -4.55 33.31 -1.76
CA THR A 447 -5.06 33.89 -0.52
C THR A 447 -4.32 33.28 0.65
N SER A 448 -3.69 34.12 1.45
CA SER A 448 -3.04 33.66 2.68
C SER A 448 -4.07 33.29 3.74
N PHE A 449 -3.72 32.32 4.57
CA PHE A 449 -4.46 32.01 5.79
C PHE A 449 -3.50 31.90 6.97
N GLU A 450 -4.03 32.19 8.14
CA GLU A 450 -3.36 32.01 9.43
C GLU A 450 -4.41 31.50 10.43
N ILE A 451 -4.27 30.25 10.87
CA ILE A 451 -5.26 29.54 11.69
C ILE A 451 -4.62 29.14 13.01
N PRO A 452 -5.03 29.75 14.15
CA PRO A 452 -4.54 29.34 15.45
C PRO A 452 -5.06 27.93 15.82
N PHE A 453 -4.24 27.14 16.50
CA PHE A 453 -4.68 25.87 17.07
C PHE A 453 -5.52 26.11 18.31
N THR A 454 -6.69 25.49 18.35
CA THR A 454 -7.54 25.41 19.53
C THR A 454 -7.26 24.11 20.26
N TYR A 455 -6.72 24.20 21.46
CA TYR A 455 -6.46 23.07 22.33
C TYR A 455 -7.74 22.66 23.06
N VAL A 456 -8.14 21.38 22.89
CA VAL A 456 -9.29 20.76 23.57
C VAL A 456 -8.83 19.88 24.73
N GLN A 457 -7.54 19.57 24.79
CA GLN A 457 -6.86 18.90 25.89
C GLN A 457 -5.51 19.55 26.16
N GLU A 458 -4.95 19.33 27.34
CA GLU A 458 -3.62 19.82 27.70
C GLU A 458 -2.53 19.06 26.94
N TYR A 459 -1.58 19.80 26.36
CA TYR A 459 -0.39 19.21 25.74
C TYR A 459 0.62 18.81 26.81
N ASP A 460 1.12 17.58 26.72
CA ASP A 460 2.17 17.04 27.60
C ASP A 460 3.33 16.52 26.76
N ALA A 461 4.50 17.15 26.84
CA ALA A 461 5.68 16.78 26.06
C ALA A 461 6.21 15.35 26.35
N ALA A 462 5.75 14.70 27.43
CA ALA A 462 6.11 13.32 27.74
C ALA A 462 5.27 12.28 26.98
N LYS A 463 4.18 12.70 26.33
CA LYS A 463 3.29 11.83 25.56
C LYS A 463 3.71 11.76 24.11
N LYS A 464 3.15 10.77 23.41
CA LYS A 464 3.35 10.58 21.97
C LYS A 464 2.17 11.17 21.21
N TYR A 465 2.47 11.87 20.14
CA TYR A 465 1.46 12.51 19.31
C TYR A 465 1.66 12.18 17.83
N ARG A 466 0.54 12.13 17.13
CA ARG A 466 0.53 12.23 15.66
C ARG A 466 -0.08 13.59 15.29
N PHE A 467 0.43 14.13 14.19
CA PHE A 467 -0.02 15.39 13.63
C PHE A 467 -0.41 15.19 12.17
N ALA A 468 -1.53 15.75 11.75
CA ALA A 468 -1.96 15.73 10.36
C ALA A 468 -2.43 17.10 9.92
N ILE A 469 -1.97 17.56 8.76
CA ILE A 469 -2.64 18.56 7.93
C ILE A 469 -3.47 17.81 6.90
N MET A 470 -4.69 18.26 6.66
CA MET A 470 -5.64 17.64 5.75
C MET A 470 -6.27 18.69 4.85
N CYS A 471 -6.11 18.56 3.55
CA CYS A 471 -6.66 19.43 2.53
C CYS A 471 -7.69 18.65 1.71
N SER A 472 -8.89 19.18 1.54
CA SER A 472 -9.97 18.55 0.80
C SER A 472 -10.61 19.53 -0.19
N SER A 473 -10.82 19.07 -1.42
CA SER A 473 -11.49 19.88 -2.46
C SER A 473 -12.99 20.05 -2.21
N SER A 474 -13.59 19.20 -1.35
CA SER A 474 -14.98 19.34 -0.90
C SER A 474 -15.05 19.13 0.61
N SER A 475 -15.57 20.10 1.35
CA SER A 475 -15.62 20.10 2.82
C SER A 475 -16.54 19.00 3.41
N ASP A 476 -17.51 18.54 2.62
CA ASP A 476 -18.46 17.46 2.95
C ASP A 476 -18.09 16.13 2.25
N GLY A 477 -16.83 16.00 1.86
CA GLY A 477 -16.30 14.84 1.13
C GLY A 477 -16.32 13.55 1.93
N ASP A 478 -16.27 13.60 3.25
CA ASP A 478 -16.43 12.44 4.13
C ASP A 478 -17.87 11.87 4.12
N ASN A 479 -18.84 12.65 3.69
CA ASN A 479 -20.19 12.21 3.37
C ASN A 479 -20.40 11.89 1.89
N PHE A 480 -19.34 11.89 1.07
CA PHE A 480 -19.37 11.72 -0.38
C PHE A 480 -20.21 12.78 -1.11
N ASN A 481 -20.28 13.97 -0.54
CA ASN A 481 -20.92 15.14 -1.13
C ASN A 481 -19.86 16.09 -1.69
N GLY A 482 -20.17 16.73 -2.81
CA GLY A 482 -19.26 17.68 -3.46
C GLY A 482 -19.64 17.97 -4.91
N ALA A 483 -18.93 18.90 -5.52
CA ALA A 483 -19.15 19.27 -6.91
C ALA A 483 -17.96 18.82 -7.79
N PRO A 484 -18.16 17.94 -8.78
CA PRO A 484 -17.12 17.63 -9.76
C PRO A 484 -16.54 18.89 -10.39
N GLY A 485 -15.20 18.98 -10.43
CA GLY A 485 -14.49 20.18 -10.86
C GLY A 485 -14.14 21.16 -9.73
N SER A 486 -14.66 20.98 -8.50
CA SER A 486 -14.15 21.70 -7.33
C SER A 486 -12.66 21.47 -7.21
N THR A 487 -11.90 22.57 -7.23
CA THR A 487 -10.43 22.52 -7.27
C THR A 487 -9.85 23.43 -6.19
N LEU A 488 -9.11 22.80 -5.26
CA LEU A 488 -8.29 23.45 -4.25
C LEU A 488 -6.82 23.36 -4.69
N ILE A 489 -6.11 24.49 -4.70
CA ILE A 489 -4.65 24.52 -4.88
C ILE A 489 -4.06 25.07 -3.59
N VAL A 490 -3.03 24.38 -3.07
CA VAL A 490 -2.37 24.77 -1.81
C VAL A 490 -0.87 24.87 -2.01
N ASP A 491 -0.24 25.82 -1.27
CA ASP A 491 1.19 26.05 -1.35
C ASP A 491 1.74 26.74 -0.09
N ASP A 492 3.04 26.64 0.13
CA ASP A 492 3.80 27.32 1.18
C ASP A 492 3.15 27.21 2.58
N PHE A 493 2.92 25.98 3.04
CA PHE A 493 2.41 25.80 4.41
C PHE A 493 3.51 25.94 5.45
N GLU A 494 3.17 26.53 6.60
CA GLU A 494 4.02 26.68 7.77
C GLU A 494 3.23 26.32 9.04
N VAL A 495 3.80 25.45 9.86
CA VAL A 495 3.32 25.22 11.24
C VAL A 495 4.24 25.93 12.21
N VAL A 496 3.74 27.00 12.83
CA VAL A 496 4.43 27.65 13.94
C VAL A 496 4.18 26.87 15.21
N PHE A 497 5.23 26.63 16.01
CA PHE A 497 5.14 25.87 17.25
C PHE A 497 5.94 26.51 18.38
N GLU A 498 5.61 26.11 19.63
CA GLU A 498 6.37 26.44 20.85
C GLU A 498 7.40 25.35 21.14
#